data_6f3422c7f0c1d5dcc177bedfa90b0969
#
_entry.id   6f3422c7f0c1d5dcc177bedfa90b0969
#
_cell.length_a   1.000
_cell.length_b   1.000
_cell.length_c   1.000
_cell.angle_alpha   90.00
_cell.angle_beta   90.00
_cell.angle_gamma   90.00
#
_symmetry.space_group_name_H-M   'P 1'
#
loop_
_entity.id
_entity.type
_entity.pdbx_description
1 polymer ?
#
loop_
_entity_poly.entity_id
_entity_poly.type
_entity_poly.pdbx_seq_one_letter_code
_entity_poly.pdbx_strand_id
1 'polypeptide(L)'
;MMGLFGLTSSNHFYSPKTKRGLYGNSNAKNECESYYNRALNEFVLGDINEAMFYLGAACHLVQDVTIPQHANVELLHNHRSFENWIIRMYRRFHKFKVFRGGIYLNSIGRYIELNSREAIRTHEKYSHIENEHIRFYKITSVILVMAQKTTAGVMAKYYYDMQRLKAIMTVKLQNKR
;
A
#
# COMPACT_ATOMS: atom_id res chain seq x y z
N MET A 1 -2.77 7.53 19.21
CA MET A 1 -3.02 6.08 19.06
C MET A 1 -1.84 5.49 18.32
N MET A 2 -1.07 4.61 18.94
CA MET A 2 -0.13 3.77 18.22
C MET A 2 -0.97 2.80 17.37
N GLY A 3 -0.80 2.86 16.05
CA GLY A 3 -1.40 1.87 15.16
C GLY A 3 -0.84 0.48 15.48
N LEU A 4 -1.49 -0.57 14.98
CA LEU A 4 -1.23 -1.99 15.24
C LEU A 4 0.24 -2.43 15.07
N PHE A 5 1.09 -1.57 14.49
CA PHE A 5 2.49 -1.85 14.12
C PHE A 5 3.50 -0.85 14.71
N GLY A 6 3.13 -0.05 15.71
CA GLY A 6 4.05 0.95 16.26
C GLY A 6 4.43 2.08 15.28
N LEU A 7 3.75 2.13 14.11
CA LEU A 7 3.89 3.19 13.13
C LEU A 7 3.23 4.46 13.66
N THR A 8 3.96 5.54 13.72
CA THR A 8 3.35 6.84 13.88
C THR A 8 2.49 7.10 12.64
N SER A 9 1.25 7.58 12.81
CA SER A 9 0.31 7.85 11.71
C SER A 9 0.90 8.75 10.60
N SER A 10 1.97 9.49 10.91
CA SER A 10 2.72 10.33 9.98
C SER A 10 3.45 9.57 8.87
N ASN A 11 3.83 8.31 9.12
CA ASN A 11 4.61 7.51 8.16
C ASN A 11 3.72 6.83 7.09
N HIS A 12 2.40 6.92 7.20
CA HIS A 12 1.42 6.44 6.22
C HIS A 12 1.18 7.42 5.07
N PHE A 13 1.79 8.58 5.11
CA PHE A 13 1.58 9.65 4.13
C PHE A 13 2.70 9.68 3.07
N TYR A 14 2.29 9.88 1.81
CA TYR A 14 3.20 10.16 0.70
C TYR A 14 2.56 11.12 -0.30
N SER A 15 3.08 12.34 -0.38
CA SER A 15 2.65 13.30 -1.41
C SER A 15 3.32 12.96 -2.76
N PRO A 16 2.56 12.65 -3.81
CA PRO A 16 3.13 12.39 -5.13
C PRO A 16 3.74 13.65 -5.77
N LYS A 17 3.32 14.84 -5.34
CA LYS A 17 3.83 16.13 -5.83
C LYS A 17 5.18 16.48 -5.21
N THR A 18 5.29 16.38 -3.89
CA THR A 18 6.52 16.80 -3.16
C THR A 18 7.45 15.62 -2.87
N LYS A 19 6.97 14.38 -2.99
CA LYS A 19 7.65 13.12 -2.61
C LYS A 19 8.00 13.05 -1.12
N ARG A 20 7.31 13.81 -0.28
CA ARG A 20 7.54 13.91 1.17
C ARG A 20 6.42 13.25 1.97
N GLY A 21 6.74 12.89 3.20
CA GLY A 21 5.80 12.52 4.24
C GLY A 21 5.12 13.73 4.86
N LEU A 22 4.26 13.49 5.84
CA LEU A 22 3.45 14.54 6.48
C LEU A 22 4.31 15.57 7.22
N TYR A 23 5.38 15.14 7.90
CA TYR A 23 6.26 15.99 8.69
C TYR A 23 7.71 16.03 8.19
N GLY A 24 7.95 15.55 6.98
CA GLY A 24 9.26 15.65 6.32
C GLY A 24 10.35 14.66 6.76
N ASN A 25 10.17 13.89 7.82
CA ASN A 25 11.19 12.96 8.33
C ASN A 25 11.26 11.65 7.56
N SER A 26 10.12 10.98 7.39
CA SER A 26 9.97 9.77 6.57
C SER A 26 8.66 9.83 5.81
N ASN A 27 8.41 8.87 4.94
CA ASN A 27 7.19 8.79 4.15
C ASN A 27 6.83 7.34 3.89
N ALA A 28 5.57 7.09 3.45
CA ALA A 28 5.08 5.75 3.20
C ALA A 28 5.92 4.96 2.18
N LYS A 29 6.61 5.61 1.24
CA LYS A 29 7.48 4.93 0.28
C LYS A 29 8.72 4.34 0.96
N ASN A 30 9.45 5.15 1.73
CA ASN A 30 10.66 4.72 2.42
C ASN A 30 10.35 3.62 3.44
N GLU A 31 9.27 3.78 4.21
CA GLU A 31 8.83 2.77 5.17
C GLU A 31 8.41 1.47 4.50
N CYS A 32 7.65 1.56 3.39
CA CYS A 32 7.23 0.38 2.63
C CYS A 32 8.43 -0.39 2.06
N GLU A 33 9.43 0.31 1.50
CA GLU A 33 10.67 -0.30 1.02
C GLU A 33 11.46 -0.94 2.17
N SER A 34 11.53 -0.29 3.33
CA SER A 34 12.17 -0.81 4.53
C SER A 34 11.50 -2.11 5.02
N TYR A 35 10.17 -2.11 5.17
CA TYR A 35 9.42 -3.31 5.59
C TYR A 35 9.54 -4.45 4.58
N TYR A 36 9.46 -4.15 3.29
CA TYR A 36 9.60 -5.17 2.26
C TYR A 36 10.98 -5.84 2.29
N ASN A 37 12.05 -5.04 2.40
CA ASN A 37 13.41 -5.55 2.51
C ASN A 37 13.61 -6.36 3.81
N ARG A 38 13.01 -5.91 4.91
CA ARG A 38 13.04 -6.66 6.18
C ARG A 38 12.31 -7.98 6.04
N ALA A 39 11.16 -8.03 5.38
CA ALA A 39 10.45 -9.26 5.09
C ALA A 39 11.31 -10.28 4.32
N LEU A 40 12.10 -9.83 3.34
CA LEU A 40 13.01 -10.69 2.60
C LEU A 40 14.19 -11.15 3.47
N ASN A 41 14.73 -10.29 4.32
CA ASN A 41 15.82 -10.64 5.23
C ASN A 41 15.38 -11.67 6.27
N GLU A 42 14.24 -11.49 6.92
CA GLU A 42 13.70 -12.45 7.90
C GLU A 42 13.39 -13.82 7.22
N PHE A 43 12.92 -13.79 5.98
CA PHE A 43 12.77 -15.03 5.18
C PHE A 43 14.11 -15.76 4.98
N VAL A 44 15.21 -15.04 4.67
CA VAL A 44 16.55 -15.63 4.53
C VAL A 44 17.06 -16.19 5.85
N LEU A 45 16.73 -15.55 6.97
CA LEU A 45 17.06 -16.02 8.32
C LEU A 45 16.22 -17.20 8.78
N GLY A 46 15.13 -17.53 8.05
CA GLY A 46 14.22 -18.64 8.37
C GLY A 46 13.06 -18.26 9.30
N ASP A 47 12.96 -17.00 9.72
CA ASP A 47 11.83 -16.52 10.51
C ASP A 47 10.66 -16.12 9.61
N ILE A 48 9.83 -17.12 9.30
CA ILE A 48 8.68 -16.95 8.40
C ILE A 48 7.60 -16.06 9.04
N ASN A 49 7.43 -16.09 10.35
CA ASN A 49 6.41 -15.29 11.04
C ASN A 49 6.75 -13.80 10.94
N GLU A 50 7.99 -13.42 11.28
CA GLU A 50 8.47 -12.05 11.14
C GLU A 50 8.47 -11.61 9.67
N ALA A 51 8.87 -12.47 8.73
CA ALA A 51 8.83 -12.19 7.31
C ALA A 51 7.41 -11.84 6.85
N MET A 52 6.40 -12.61 7.24
CA MET A 52 5.00 -12.35 6.89
C MET A 52 4.44 -11.11 7.59
N PHE A 53 4.86 -10.82 8.82
CA PHE A 53 4.50 -9.60 9.54
C PHE A 53 4.97 -8.35 8.77
N TYR A 54 6.26 -8.30 8.37
CA TYR A 54 6.79 -7.16 7.62
C TYR A 54 6.22 -7.06 6.20
N LEU A 55 5.94 -8.19 5.53
CA LEU A 55 5.21 -8.16 4.27
C LEU A 55 3.82 -7.55 4.45
N GLY A 56 3.11 -7.91 5.51
CA GLY A 56 1.81 -7.33 5.86
C GLY A 56 1.90 -5.83 6.08
N ALA A 57 2.93 -5.35 6.79
CA ALA A 57 3.18 -3.92 7.01
C ALA A 57 3.45 -3.18 5.68
N ALA A 58 4.24 -3.76 4.78
CA ALA A 58 4.47 -3.17 3.46
C ALA A 58 3.18 -3.11 2.63
N CYS A 59 2.38 -4.17 2.62
CA CYS A 59 1.07 -4.21 1.93
C CYS A 59 0.10 -3.17 2.50
N HIS A 60 0.08 -2.98 3.82
CA HIS A 60 -0.75 -1.96 4.47
C HIS A 60 -0.43 -0.55 3.95
N LEU A 61 0.84 -0.17 3.88
CA LEU A 61 1.24 1.12 3.34
C LEU A 61 0.86 1.30 1.87
N VAL A 62 0.98 0.23 1.06
CA VAL A 62 0.53 0.24 -0.35
C VAL A 62 -0.98 0.50 -0.46
N GLN A 63 -1.77 -0.06 0.46
CA GLN A 63 -3.21 0.17 0.52
C GLN A 63 -3.55 1.58 0.98
N ASP A 64 -2.94 2.05 2.05
CA ASP A 64 -3.21 3.35 2.66
C ASP A 64 -3.05 4.51 1.69
N VAL A 65 -1.97 4.54 0.91
CA VAL A 65 -1.72 5.62 -0.04
C VAL A 65 -2.67 5.63 -1.25
N THR A 66 -3.59 4.67 -1.36
CA THR A 66 -4.71 4.76 -2.29
C THR A 66 -5.81 5.70 -1.80
N ILE A 67 -5.82 6.02 -0.51
CA ILE A 67 -6.76 6.95 0.11
C ILE A 67 -6.25 8.38 -0.13
N PRO A 68 -7.04 9.28 -0.74
CA PRO A 68 -6.58 10.64 -1.07
C PRO A 68 -6.02 11.43 0.11
N GLN A 69 -6.54 11.20 1.31
CA GLN A 69 -6.11 11.84 2.55
C GLN A 69 -4.70 11.42 3.00
N HIS A 70 -4.20 10.28 2.54
CA HIS A 70 -2.81 9.85 2.76
C HIS A 70 -1.84 10.36 1.68
N ALA A 71 -2.35 11.10 0.69
CA ALA A 71 -1.57 11.62 -0.43
C ALA A 71 -1.62 13.17 -0.56
N ASN A 72 -2.59 13.83 0.09
CA ASN A 72 -2.70 15.30 0.16
C ASN A 72 -3.08 15.76 1.56
N VAL A 73 -2.23 16.59 2.16
CA VAL A 73 -2.40 17.13 3.52
C VAL A 73 -3.67 17.99 3.67
N GLU A 74 -4.08 18.69 2.62
CA GLU A 74 -5.29 19.52 2.63
C GLU A 74 -6.59 18.71 2.85
N LEU A 75 -6.55 17.41 2.57
CA LEU A 75 -7.69 16.52 2.70
C LEU A 75 -7.82 15.85 4.08
N LEU A 76 -6.85 16.03 4.98
CA LEU A 76 -6.80 15.34 6.26
C LEU A 76 -8.03 15.61 7.16
N HIS A 77 -8.68 16.77 7.03
CA HIS A 77 -9.85 17.14 7.82
C HIS A 77 -11.06 16.17 7.63
N ASN A 78 -11.19 15.54 6.45
CA ASN A 78 -12.27 14.61 6.13
C ASN A 78 -11.87 13.12 6.21
N HIS A 79 -10.65 12.83 6.67
CA HIS A 79 -10.05 11.51 6.66
C HIS A 79 -10.94 10.46 7.37
N ARG A 80 -11.28 10.71 8.64
CA ARG A 80 -12.07 9.77 9.45
C ARG A 80 -13.48 9.53 8.88
N SER A 81 -14.14 10.56 8.34
CA SER A 81 -15.47 10.44 7.74
C SER A 81 -15.42 9.51 6.52
N PHE A 82 -14.44 9.70 5.65
CA PHE A 82 -14.27 8.90 4.45
C PHE A 82 -13.95 7.42 4.76
N GLU A 83 -13.00 7.15 5.66
CA GLU A 83 -12.66 5.78 6.05
C GLU A 83 -13.83 5.06 6.71
N ASN A 84 -14.54 5.70 7.64
CA ASN A 84 -15.72 5.13 8.27
C ASN A 84 -16.82 4.81 7.25
N TRP A 85 -16.96 5.64 6.21
CA TRP A 85 -17.88 5.35 5.12
C TRP A 85 -17.44 4.10 4.34
N ILE A 86 -16.16 3.98 3.99
CA ILE A 86 -15.61 2.79 3.31
C ILE A 86 -15.87 1.53 4.14
N ILE A 87 -15.52 1.55 5.43
CA ILE A 87 -15.71 0.40 6.34
C ILE A 87 -17.16 -0.08 6.35
N ARG A 88 -18.14 0.84 6.36
CA ARG A 88 -19.57 0.49 6.33
C ARG A 88 -20.04 -0.04 4.99
N MET A 89 -19.41 0.39 3.87
CA MET A 89 -19.92 0.18 2.52
C MET A 89 -19.15 -0.84 1.69
N TYR A 90 -17.90 -1.22 2.05
CA TYR A 90 -17.02 -2.01 1.18
C TYR A 90 -17.61 -3.38 0.77
N ARG A 91 -18.46 -3.98 1.60
CA ARG A 91 -19.14 -5.26 1.28
C ARG A 91 -20.39 -5.11 0.43
N ARG A 92 -20.97 -3.91 0.36
CA ARG A 92 -22.30 -3.68 -0.24
C ARG A 92 -22.27 -3.55 -1.75
N PHE A 93 -21.14 -3.14 -2.32
CA PHE A 93 -21.05 -2.83 -3.75
C PHE A 93 -20.13 -3.80 -4.49
N HIS A 94 -20.66 -4.43 -5.53
CA HIS A 94 -19.91 -5.34 -6.39
C HIS A 94 -18.71 -4.65 -7.08
N LYS A 95 -18.86 -3.36 -7.41
CA LYS A 95 -17.80 -2.53 -8.01
C LYS A 95 -16.54 -2.36 -7.13
N PHE A 96 -16.62 -2.65 -5.84
CA PHE A 96 -15.49 -2.57 -4.93
C PHE A 96 -14.65 -3.85 -4.91
N LYS A 97 -15.06 -4.88 -5.64
CA LYS A 97 -14.42 -6.20 -5.64
C LYS A 97 -13.65 -6.42 -6.94
N VAL A 98 -12.45 -6.98 -6.81
CA VAL A 98 -11.63 -7.45 -7.92
C VAL A 98 -11.62 -8.97 -7.92
N PHE A 99 -11.96 -9.57 -9.06
CA PHE A 99 -12.00 -11.03 -9.21
C PHE A 99 -10.82 -11.58 -10.00
N ARG A 100 -10.11 -10.75 -10.77
CA ARG A 100 -9.01 -11.17 -11.62
C ARG A 100 -7.98 -10.06 -11.82
N GLY A 101 -6.73 -10.51 -11.98
CA GLY A 101 -5.60 -9.67 -12.35
C GLY A 101 -5.05 -8.83 -11.19
N GLY A 102 -3.74 -8.57 -11.26
CA GLY A 102 -2.99 -7.67 -10.40
C GLY A 102 -2.31 -6.58 -11.23
N ILE A 103 -1.72 -5.62 -10.55
CA ILE A 103 -0.80 -4.64 -11.14
C ILE A 103 0.59 -5.05 -10.72
N TYR A 104 1.45 -5.40 -11.68
CA TYR A 104 2.77 -5.95 -11.42
C TYR A 104 3.84 -4.90 -11.77
N LEU A 105 4.58 -4.47 -10.75
CA LEU A 105 5.67 -3.50 -10.87
C LEU A 105 6.97 -4.12 -10.36
N ASN A 106 8.08 -3.68 -10.93
CA ASN A 106 9.42 -4.23 -10.64
C ASN A 106 10.08 -3.67 -9.38
N SER A 107 9.56 -2.60 -8.79
CA SER A 107 10.06 -2.05 -7.52
C SER A 107 8.92 -1.74 -6.56
N ILE A 108 9.17 -1.95 -5.27
CA ILE A 108 8.13 -1.77 -4.24
C ILE A 108 7.72 -0.30 -4.11
N GLY A 109 8.66 0.63 -4.17
CA GLY A 109 8.35 2.06 -4.08
C GLY A 109 7.47 2.58 -5.21
N ARG A 110 7.48 1.94 -6.39
CA ARG A 110 6.60 2.33 -7.51
C ARG A 110 5.13 2.06 -7.24
N TYR A 111 4.78 1.09 -6.37
CA TYR A 111 3.40 0.89 -5.94
C TYR A 111 2.88 2.09 -5.14
N ILE A 112 3.70 2.63 -4.23
CA ILE A 112 3.37 3.83 -3.45
C ILE A 112 3.18 5.04 -4.38
N GLU A 113 4.11 5.24 -5.32
CA GLU A 113 4.05 6.35 -6.28
C GLU A 113 2.84 6.27 -7.21
N LEU A 114 2.49 5.07 -7.68
CA LEU A 114 1.34 4.84 -8.53
C LEU A 114 0.05 5.12 -7.75
N ASN A 115 -0.10 4.48 -6.59
CA ASN A 115 -1.32 4.54 -5.80
C ASN A 115 -1.61 5.96 -5.30
N SER A 116 -0.61 6.68 -4.78
CA SER A 116 -0.78 8.06 -4.33
C SER A 116 -1.16 9.01 -5.46
N ARG A 117 -0.61 8.83 -6.65
CA ARG A 117 -0.96 9.60 -7.85
C ARG A 117 -2.40 9.36 -8.28
N GLU A 118 -2.81 8.09 -8.35
CA GLU A 118 -4.19 7.73 -8.72
C GLU A 118 -5.20 8.15 -7.65
N ALA A 119 -4.81 8.16 -6.38
CA ALA A 119 -5.63 8.68 -5.29
C ALA A 119 -5.97 10.16 -5.49
N ILE A 120 -4.97 11.00 -5.76
CA ILE A 120 -5.17 12.44 -6.00
C ILE A 120 -5.96 12.67 -7.28
N ARG A 121 -5.59 12.02 -8.40
CA ARG A 121 -6.32 12.12 -9.66
C ARG A 121 -7.80 11.75 -9.52
N THR A 122 -8.06 10.68 -8.76
CA THR A 122 -9.43 10.22 -8.51
C THR A 122 -10.21 11.22 -7.67
N HIS A 123 -9.59 11.79 -6.63
CA HIS A 123 -10.20 12.85 -5.83
C HIS A 123 -10.52 14.08 -6.69
N GLU A 124 -9.57 14.61 -7.45
CA GLU A 124 -9.76 15.76 -8.33
C GLU A 124 -10.91 15.54 -9.32
N LYS A 125 -10.98 14.33 -9.90
CA LYS A 125 -12.04 13.96 -10.85
C LYS A 125 -13.43 14.03 -10.25
N TYR A 126 -13.60 13.72 -8.96
CA TYR A 126 -14.93 13.60 -8.34
C TYR A 126 -15.20 14.63 -7.24
N SER A 127 -14.25 15.52 -6.92
CA SER A 127 -14.36 16.54 -5.86
C SER A 127 -15.54 17.51 -6.07
N HIS A 128 -15.92 17.75 -7.32
CA HIS A 128 -17.04 18.65 -7.69
C HIS A 128 -18.43 18.08 -7.35
N ILE A 129 -18.53 16.79 -6.99
CA ILE A 129 -19.82 16.17 -6.64
C ILE A 129 -20.21 16.63 -5.23
N GLU A 130 -21.28 17.42 -5.12
CA GLU A 130 -21.76 17.98 -3.85
C GLU A 130 -22.24 16.89 -2.88
N ASN A 131 -23.00 15.91 -3.37
CA ASN A 131 -23.47 14.80 -2.54
C ASN A 131 -22.30 13.93 -2.08
N GLU A 132 -21.99 14.00 -0.78
CA GLU A 132 -20.86 13.32 -0.17
C GLU A 132 -20.91 11.79 -0.37
N HIS A 133 -22.09 11.16 -0.22
CA HIS A 133 -22.21 9.71 -0.39
C HIS A 133 -21.93 9.28 -1.84
N ILE A 134 -22.39 10.04 -2.82
CA ILE A 134 -22.11 9.77 -4.24
C ILE A 134 -20.65 10.00 -4.54
N ARG A 135 -20.05 11.08 -4.03
CA ARG A 135 -18.62 11.39 -4.15
C ARG A 135 -17.77 10.27 -3.58
N PHE A 136 -18.04 9.84 -2.34
CA PHE A 136 -17.34 8.75 -1.69
C PHE A 136 -17.46 7.43 -2.45
N TYR A 137 -18.67 7.10 -2.93
CA TYR A 137 -18.88 5.92 -3.77
C TYR A 137 -18.03 5.94 -5.04
N LYS A 138 -18.00 7.07 -5.75
CA LYS A 138 -17.22 7.22 -6.99
C LYS A 138 -15.73 7.09 -6.74
N ILE A 139 -15.21 7.75 -5.71
CA ILE A 139 -13.80 7.67 -5.32
C ILE A 139 -13.46 6.22 -4.91
N THR A 140 -14.22 5.64 -4.00
CA THR A 140 -13.98 4.29 -3.47
C THR A 140 -14.03 3.22 -4.58
N SER A 141 -14.90 3.38 -5.59
CA SER A 141 -14.98 2.43 -6.71
C SER A 141 -13.70 2.35 -7.55
N VAL A 142 -12.83 3.34 -7.47
CA VAL A 142 -11.52 3.35 -8.14
C VAL A 142 -10.42 2.92 -7.17
N ILE A 143 -10.32 3.60 -6.03
CA ILE A 143 -9.17 3.40 -5.12
C ILE A 143 -9.16 2.01 -4.47
N LEU A 144 -10.32 1.45 -4.13
CA LEU A 144 -10.38 0.12 -3.52
C LEU A 144 -10.02 -0.99 -4.51
N VAL A 145 -10.36 -0.82 -5.79
CA VAL A 145 -9.92 -1.69 -6.88
C VAL A 145 -8.40 -1.59 -7.08
N MET A 146 -7.85 -0.36 -7.03
CA MET A 146 -6.41 -0.14 -7.09
C MET A 146 -5.69 -0.82 -5.92
N ALA A 147 -6.16 -0.61 -4.69
CA ALA A 147 -5.59 -1.22 -3.49
C ALA A 147 -5.49 -2.75 -3.61
N GLN A 148 -6.58 -3.41 -4.03
CA GLN A 148 -6.61 -4.87 -4.21
C GLN A 148 -5.62 -5.33 -5.29
N LYS A 149 -5.60 -4.67 -6.45
CA LYS A 149 -4.73 -5.05 -7.57
C LYS A 149 -3.25 -4.83 -7.27
N THR A 150 -2.91 -3.72 -6.62
CA THR A 150 -1.52 -3.41 -6.25
C THR A 150 -1.03 -4.29 -5.12
N THR A 151 -1.87 -4.60 -4.12
CA THR A 151 -1.54 -5.58 -3.07
C THR A 151 -1.26 -6.96 -3.66
N ALA A 152 -2.09 -7.44 -4.59
CA ALA A 152 -1.83 -8.70 -5.30
C ALA A 152 -0.49 -8.67 -6.05
N GLY A 153 -0.14 -7.53 -6.65
CA GLY A 153 1.16 -7.33 -7.30
C GLY A 153 2.34 -7.37 -6.33
N VAL A 154 2.22 -6.75 -5.16
CA VAL A 154 3.25 -6.82 -4.10
C VAL A 154 3.45 -8.24 -3.62
N MET A 155 2.37 -8.98 -3.36
CA MET A 155 2.44 -10.38 -2.93
C MET A 155 3.10 -11.27 -3.98
N ALA A 156 2.76 -11.10 -5.26
CA ALA A 156 3.38 -11.81 -6.35
C ALA A 156 4.87 -11.49 -6.47
N LYS A 157 5.23 -10.18 -6.39
CA LYS A 157 6.63 -9.75 -6.39
C LYS A 157 7.42 -10.40 -5.26
N TYR A 158 6.86 -10.40 -4.04
CA TYR A 158 7.50 -11.02 -2.89
C TYR A 158 7.72 -12.53 -3.11
N TYR A 159 6.73 -13.22 -3.66
CA TYR A 159 6.87 -14.64 -4.01
C TYR A 159 8.03 -14.89 -4.98
N TYR A 160 8.15 -14.10 -6.05
CA TYR A 160 9.24 -14.25 -7.02
C TYR A 160 10.60 -13.89 -6.42
N ASP A 161 10.68 -12.85 -5.60
CA ASP A 161 11.92 -12.47 -4.92
C ASP A 161 12.37 -13.56 -3.93
N MET A 162 11.45 -14.18 -3.19
CA MET A 162 11.74 -15.33 -2.33
C MET A 162 12.29 -16.52 -3.13
N GLN A 163 11.68 -16.87 -4.28
CA GLN A 163 12.14 -17.98 -5.11
C GLN A 163 13.56 -17.72 -5.63
N ARG A 164 13.84 -16.49 -6.05
CA ARG A 164 15.17 -16.07 -6.48
C ARG A 164 16.20 -16.20 -5.35
N LEU A 165 15.87 -15.76 -4.14
CA LEU A 165 16.75 -15.88 -2.98
C LEU A 165 17.03 -17.34 -2.61
N LYS A 166 16.00 -18.22 -2.62
CA LYS A 166 16.19 -19.66 -2.41
C LYS A 166 17.17 -20.27 -3.41
N ALA A 167 17.03 -19.96 -4.69
CA ALA A 167 17.93 -20.45 -5.73
C ALA A 167 19.39 -20.03 -5.49
N ILE A 168 19.61 -18.75 -5.12
CA ILE A 168 20.95 -18.24 -4.80
C ILE A 168 21.55 -18.95 -3.58
N MET A 169 20.76 -19.18 -2.54
CA MET A 169 21.20 -19.88 -1.32
C MET A 169 21.60 -21.32 -1.62
N THR A 170 20.83 -22.03 -2.43
CA THR A 170 21.12 -23.41 -2.83
C THR A 170 22.46 -23.51 -3.59
N VAL A 171 22.70 -22.64 -4.55
CA VAL A 171 23.98 -22.61 -5.31
C VAL A 171 25.18 -22.33 -4.38
N LYS A 172 25.03 -21.38 -3.45
CA LYS A 172 26.10 -21.07 -2.48
C LYS A 172 26.45 -22.24 -1.57
N LEU A 173 25.48 -23.06 -1.19
CA LEU A 173 25.71 -24.25 -0.37
C LEU A 173 26.40 -25.37 -1.15
N GLN A 174 26.09 -25.55 -2.43
CA GLN A 174 26.74 -26.52 -3.30
C GLN A 174 28.22 -26.20 -3.55
N ASN A 175 28.55 -24.91 -3.74
CA ASN A 175 29.91 -24.44 -3.98
C ASN A 175 30.83 -24.45 -2.74
N LYS A 176 30.31 -24.74 -1.55
CA LYS A 176 31.07 -24.86 -0.31
C LYS A 176 31.39 -26.31 0.07
N ARG A 177 30.90 -27.28 -0.70
CA ARG A 177 31.19 -28.71 -0.56
C ARG A 177 32.23 -29.14 -1.55
#